data_8c974e04e333d6f80d229499f593d825
#
_entry.id   8c974e04e333d6f80d229499f593d825
#
_cell.length_a   1.000
_cell.length_b   1.000
_cell.length_c   1.000
_cell.angle_alpha   90.00
_cell.angle_beta   90.00
_cell.angle_gamma   90.00
#
_symmetry.space_group_name_H-M   'P 1'
#
loop_
_entity.id
_entity.type
_entity.pdbx_description
1 polymer ?
#
loop_
_entity_poly.entity_id
_entity_poly.type
_entity_poly.pdbx_seq_one_letter_code
_entity_poly.pdbx_strand_id
1 'polypeptide(L)'
;KQCPECDFIIPANSRVCPNCGHGFEGVVKSELSDFSLTEYDLMQLSPFRWLDIFGNGSCMMATGFQGFGIVATINDTSIAIVKAKHGKLRAVSIGARVQATSAADDFLREIEDSSAANKTKRWLSQSPSPLQVKHLRSNGVDVGPMDFSWDKYRAACWLSYLWNKNDIDTMVEGIGDE
;
A
#
# COMPACT_ATOMS: atom_id res chain seq x y z
N LYS A 1 28.88 -4.31 -32.54
CA LYS A 1 30.14 -3.80 -31.97
C LYS A 1 31.32 -4.62 -32.45
N GLN A 2 32.51 -4.06 -32.48
CA GLN A 2 33.74 -4.73 -32.86
C GLN A 2 34.48 -5.23 -31.63
N CYS A 3 35.06 -6.44 -31.70
CA CYS A 3 35.84 -6.99 -30.60
C CYS A 3 37.19 -6.26 -30.50
N PRO A 4 37.61 -5.75 -29.35
CA PRO A 4 38.90 -5.03 -29.22
C PRO A 4 40.11 -5.93 -29.31
N GLU A 5 39.96 -7.25 -29.15
CA GLU A 5 41.06 -8.21 -29.16
C GLU A 5 41.29 -8.85 -30.53
N CYS A 6 40.26 -8.95 -31.37
CA CYS A 6 40.38 -9.66 -32.65
C CYS A 6 39.63 -9.02 -33.83
N ASP A 7 39.12 -7.81 -33.63
CA ASP A 7 38.38 -7.00 -34.60
C ASP A 7 37.16 -7.67 -35.25
N PHE A 8 36.74 -8.84 -34.74
CA PHE A 8 35.58 -9.54 -35.24
C PHE A 8 34.29 -8.76 -34.95
N ILE A 9 33.41 -8.61 -35.94
CA ILE A 9 32.17 -7.91 -35.82
C ILE A 9 31.12 -8.81 -35.17
N ILE A 10 30.55 -8.39 -34.06
CA ILE A 10 29.60 -9.14 -33.25
C ILE A 10 28.33 -8.33 -32.96
N PRO A 11 27.20 -8.99 -32.72
CA PRO A 11 25.98 -8.31 -32.29
C PRO A 11 26.21 -7.43 -31.06
N ALA A 12 25.50 -6.31 -30.96
CA ALA A 12 25.71 -5.32 -29.91
C ALA A 12 25.52 -5.88 -28.50
N ASN A 13 24.65 -6.89 -28.34
CA ASN A 13 24.28 -7.53 -27.06
C ASN A 13 25.09 -8.78 -26.72
N SER A 14 26.12 -9.16 -27.55
CA SER A 14 26.97 -10.31 -27.24
C SER A 14 27.84 -10.06 -26.02
N ARG A 15 27.84 -11.01 -25.09
CA ARG A 15 28.63 -10.95 -23.82
C ARG A 15 30.05 -11.51 -24.00
N VAL A 16 30.25 -12.37 -24.99
CA VAL A 16 31.53 -13.02 -25.30
C VAL A 16 31.74 -12.95 -26.78
N CYS A 17 32.98 -12.73 -27.22
CA CYS A 17 33.35 -12.82 -28.64
C CYS A 17 33.37 -14.28 -29.06
N PRO A 18 32.59 -14.69 -30.09
CA PRO A 18 32.59 -16.09 -30.55
C PRO A 18 33.87 -16.49 -31.24
N ASN A 19 34.70 -15.52 -31.65
CA ASN A 19 35.94 -15.79 -32.37
C ASN A 19 37.15 -16.00 -31.42
N CYS A 20 37.31 -15.15 -30.38
CA CYS A 20 38.48 -15.21 -29.49
C CYS A 20 38.14 -15.46 -28.03
N GLY A 21 36.87 -15.57 -27.66
CA GLY A 21 36.45 -15.78 -26.27
C GLY A 21 36.56 -14.54 -25.38
N HIS A 22 36.95 -13.38 -25.92
CA HIS A 22 37.03 -12.16 -25.11
C HIS A 22 35.67 -11.82 -24.51
N GLY A 23 35.63 -11.72 -23.17
CA GLY A 23 34.45 -11.28 -22.41
C GLY A 23 34.33 -9.76 -22.46
N PHE A 24 33.20 -9.25 -22.92
CA PHE A 24 32.90 -7.83 -22.83
C PHE A 24 32.47 -7.52 -21.38
N GLU A 25 33.42 -7.12 -20.57
CA GLU A 25 33.14 -6.52 -19.27
C GLU A 25 32.47 -5.17 -19.49
N GLY A 26 31.21 -5.17 -19.39
CA GLY A 26 30.35 -4.01 -19.58
C GLY A 26 28.89 -4.36 -19.34
N VAL A 27 28.62 -5.51 -18.75
CA VAL A 27 27.43 -5.61 -17.90
C VAL A 27 27.75 -4.68 -16.74
N VAL A 28 27.27 -3.42 -16.84
CA VAL A 28 26.90 -2.70 -15.65
C VAL A 28 26.24 -3.79 -14.79
N LYS A 29 26.93 -4.30 -13.78
CA LYS A 29 26.24 -4.79 -12.61
C LYS A 29 25.36 -3.60 -12.25
N SER A 30 24.12 -3.63 -12.73
CA SER A 30 23.11 -2.84 -12.07
C SER A 30 23.26 -3.28 -10.63
N GLU A 31 23.83 -2.41 -9.83
CA GLU A 31 23.82 -2.56 -8.39
C GLU A 31 22.34 -2.51 -8.02
N LEU A 32 21.67 -3.66 -8.16
CA LEU A 32 20.37 -3.93 -7.55
C LEU A 32 20.50 -3.96 -6.02
N SER A 33 21.72 -3.65 -5.51
CA SER A 33 22.04 -3.68 -4.10
C SER A 33 21.43 -2.54 -3.29
N ASP A 34 20.90 -1.48 -3.93
CA ASP A 34 20.36 -0.32 -3.23
C ASP A 34 18.91 0.03 -3.59
N PHE A 35 18.15 -0.90 -4.17
CA PHE A 35 16.73 -0.70 -4.32
C PHE A 35 16.01 -1.05 -3.01
N SER A 36 16.08 -0.17 -2.03
CA SER A 36 15.24 -0.24 -0.84
C SER A 36 13.86 0.32 -1.19
N LEU A 37 12.88 -0.57 -1.33
CA LEU A 37 11.50 -0.16 -1.47
C LEU A 37 11.07 0.53 -0.16
N THR A 38 10.71 1.81 -0.24
CA THR A 38 10.19 2.55 0.91
C THR A 38 8.68 2.40 0.99
N GLU A 39 8.10 2.61 2.17
CA GLU A 39 6.64 2.65 2.33
C GLU A 39 5.99 3.70 1.43
N TYR A 40 6.65 4.83 1.25
CA TYR A 40 6.17 5.90 0.36
C TYR A 40 6.07 5.42 -1.09
N ASP A 41 7.06 4.70 -1.57
CA ASP A 41 7.06 4.14 -2.93
C ASP A 41 5.92 3.13 -3.10
N LEU A 42 5.71 2.25 -2.10
CA LEU A 42 4.60 1.29 -2.12
C LEU A 42 3.24 1.98 -2.21
N MET A 43 3.01 3.00 -1.39
CA MET A 43 1.74 3.75 -1.40
C MET A 43 1.54 4.53 -2.70
N GLN A 44 2.61 5.03 -3.32
CA GLN A 44 2.54 5.70 -4.61
C GLN A 44 2.25 4.74 -5.76
N LEU A 45 2.86 3.56 -5.74
CA LEU A 45 2.67 2.52 -6.75
C LEU A 45 1.37 1.75 -6.58
N SER A 46 0.79 1.76 -5.37
CA SER A 46 -0.50 1.13 -5.09
C SER A 46 -1.61 1.70 -5.98
N PRO A 47 -2.49 0.87 -6.53
CA PRO A 47 -3.70 1.34 -7.18
C PRO A 47 -4.70 1.95 -6.21
N PHE A 48 -4.56 1.68 -4.89
CA PHE A 48 -5.43 2.18 -3.84
C PHE A 48 -4.92 3.48 -3.24
N ARG A 49 -5.84 4.27 -2.68
CA ARG A 49 -5.50 5.48 -1.94
C ARG A 49 -5.32 5.12 -0.47
N TRP A 50 -4.07 5.07 -0.01
CA TRP A 50 -3.76 4.96 1.41
C TRP A 50 -3.97 6.28 2.13
N LEU A 51 -4.68 6.26 3.24
CA LEU A 51 -5.06 7.42 4.02
C LEU A 51 -4.58 7.28 5.46
N ASP A 52 -3.88 8.28 5.96
CA ASP A 52 -3.61 8.40 7.40
C ASP A 52 -4.90 8.84 8.10
N ILE A 53 -5.49 7.92 8.89
CA ILE A 53 -6.77 8.17 9.54
C ILE A 53 -6.62 9.25 10.61
N PHE A 54 -5.55 9.18 11.42
CA PHE A 54 -5.37 10.06 12.57
C PHE A 54 -4.48 11.26 12.29
N GLY A 55 -3.84 11.33 11.14
CA GLY A 55 -2.96 12.43 10.73
C GLY A 55 -1.61 12.47 11.44
N ASN A 56 -1.24 11.41 12.16
CA ASN A 56 0.02 11.29 12.91
C ASN A 56 0.92 10.14 12.42
N GLY A 57 0.55 9.49 11.32
CA GLY A 57 1.27 8.39 10.73
C GLY A 57 1.10 7.04 11.44
N SER A 58 0.37 6.97 12.55
CA SER A 58 0.23 5.72 13.32
C SER A 58 -0.71 4.70 12.69
N CYS A 59 -1.62 5.14 11.83
CA CYS A 59 -2.63 4.26 11.24
C CYS A 59 -2.94 4.64 9.81
N MET A 60 -2.43 3.85 8.87
CA MET A 60 -2.72 3.98 7.45
C MET A 60 -3.82 3.00 7.06
N MET A 61 -4.77 3.45 6.26
CA MET A 61 -5.89 2.63 5.81
C MET A 61 -6.19 2.82 4.34
N ALA A 62 -6.52 1.73 3.66
CA ALA A 62 -7.12 1.75 2.35
C ALA A 62 -8.38 0.87 2.34
N THR A 63 -9.43 1.33 1.66
CA THR A 63 -10.69 0.60 1.51
C THR A 63 -11.10 0.51 0.05
N GLY A 64 -11.69 -0.61 -0.30
CA GLY A 64 -12.32 -0.85 -1.59
C GLY A 64 -13.79 -1.18 -1.44
N PHE A 65 -14.34 -1.92 -2.40
CA PHE A 65 -15.72 -2.42 -2.39
C PHE A 65 -15.83 -3.83 -1.80
N GLN A 66 -14.74 -4.60 -1.85
CA GLN A 66 -14.71 -5.99 -1.38
C GLN A 66 -14.00 -6.15 -0.05
N GLY A 67 -13.35 -5.08 0.47
CA GLY A 67 -12.68 -5.13 1.76
C GLY A 67 -11.86 -3.90 2.07
N PHE A 68 -11.05 -4.02 3.12
CA PHE A 68 -10.12 -2.97 3.53
C PHE A 68 -8.83 -3.55 4.12
N GLY A 69 -7.78 -2.74 4.11
CA GLY A 69 -6.53 -3.00 4.80
C GLY A 69 -6.15 -1.82 5.71
N ILE A 70 -5.61 -2.16 6.87
CA ILE A 70 -5.08 -1.22 7.86
C ILE A 70 -3.64 -1.60 8.18
N VAL A 71 -2.79 -0.61 8.31
CA VAL A 71 -1.43 -0.74 8.85
C VAL A 71 -1.33 0.16 10.06
N ALA A 72 -1.32 -0.43 11.23
CA ALA A 72 -1.14 0.28 12.51
C ALA A 72 0.28 0.09 13.03
N THR A 73 0.88 1.13 13.58
CA THR A 73 2.27 1.13 14.10
C THR A 73 2.29 1.55 15.57
N ILE A 74 2.90 0.71 16.40
CA ILE A 74 3.19 0.97 17.81
C ILE A 74 4.67 0.64 18.08
N ASN A 75 5.41 1.54 18.71
CA ASN A 75 6.80 1.32 19.14
C ASN A 75 7.68 0.71 18.02
N ASP A 76 7.62 1.29 16.80
CA ASP A 76 8.36 0.84 15.60
C ASP A 76 7.94 -0.52 15.04
N THR A 77 6.96 -1.20 15.65
CA THR A 77 6.37 -2.43 15.11
C THR A 77 5.04 -2.11 14.43
N SER A 78 4.85 -2.64 13.25
CA SER A 78 3.62 -2.47 12.48
C SER A 78 2.88 -3.78 12.33
N ILE A 79 1.55 -3.69 12.38
CA ILE A 79 0.64 -4.79 12.08
C ILE A 79 -0.20 -4.45 10.86
N ALA A 80 -0.28 -5.36 9.92
CA ALA A 80 -1.23 -5.31 8.81
C ALA A 80 -2.46 -6.12 9.16
N ILE A 81 -3.59 -5.44 9.24
CA ILE A 81 -4.90 -6.02 9.53
C ILE A 81 -5.77 -5.87 8.30
N VAL A 82 -6.40 -6.95 7.86
CA VAL A 82 -7.22 -6.94 6.66
C VAL A 82 -8.57 -7.60 6.91
N LYS A 83 -9.58 -7.19 6.13
CA LYS A 83 -10.90 -7.78 6.17
C LYS A 83 -11.53 -7.76 4.78
N ALA A 84 -11.97 -8.91 4.30
CA ALA A 84 -12.86 -9.00 3.17
C ALA A 84 -14.31 -8.69 3.61
N LYS A 85 -15.15 -8.24 2.67
CA LYS A 85 -16.54 -7.79 2.91
C LYS A 85 -17.39 -8.77 3.73
N HIS A 86 -17.22 -10.05 3.48
CA HIS A 86 -17.94 -11.12 4.17
C HIS A 86 -17.02 -11.99 5.04
N GLY A 87 -15.76 -11.52 5.25
CA GLY A 87 -14.76 -12.23 6.02
C GLY A 87 -14.63 -11.72 7.45
N LYS A 88 -13.79 -12.43 8.21
CA LYS A 88 -13.34 -12.00 9.54
C LYS A 88 -12.13 -11.08 9.41
N LEU A 89 -11.95 -10.22 10.38
CA LEU A 89 -10.72 -9.45 10.56
C LEU A 89 -9.56 -10.41 10.85
N ARG A 90 -8.40 -10.18 10.24
CA ARG A 90 -7.20 -10.98 10.47
C ARG A 90 -5.93 -10.17 10.31
N ALA A 91 -4.92 -10.46 11.11
CA ALA A 91 -3.58 -9.98 10.89
C ALA A 91 -2.92 -10.82 9.78
N VAL A 92 -2.24 -10.15 8.85
CA VAL A 92 -1.53 -10.79 7.73
C VAL A 92 -0.02 -10.58 7.79
N SER A 93 0.44 -9.58 8.55
CA SER A 93 1.87 -9.32 8.76
C SER A 93 2.07 -8.56 10.06
N ILE A 94 3.13 -8.87 10.78
CA ILE A 94 3.62 -8.10 11.95
C ILE A 94 5.13 -7.92 11.75
N GLY A 95 5.64 -6.72 11.94
CA GLY A 95 7.06 -6.40 11.81
C GLY A 95 7.32 -5.02 11.21
N ALA A 96 8.25 -4.94 10.27
CA ALA A 96 8.59 -3.67 9.64
C ALA A 96 7.40 -3.09 8.84
N ARG A 97 7.24 -1.77 8.92
CA ARG A 97 6.10 -1.06 8.32
C ARG A 97 5.96 -1.29 6.81
N VAL A 98 7.08 -1.33 6.09
CA VAL A 98 7.10 -1.63 4.65
C VAL A 98 6.52 -3.01 4.35
N GLN A 99 6.86 -4.02 5.16
CA GLN A 99 6.34 -5.39 5.00
C GLN A 99 4.83 -5.45 5.31
N ALA A 100 4.41 -4.78 6.37
CA ALA A 100 2.99 -4.69 6.73
C ALA A 100 2.17 -3.99 5.64
N THR A 101 2.68 -2.87 5.10
CA THR A 101 2.03 -2.13 4.02
C THR A 101 1.94 -2.99 2.75
N SER A 102 3.02 -3.69 2.37
CA SER A 102 3.01 -4.58 1.21
C SER A 102 1.97 -5.70 1.37
N ALA A 103 1.94 -6.37 2.52
CA ALA A 103 1.00 -7.46 2.78
C ALA A 103 -0.47 -7.00 2.73
N ALA A 104 -0.77 -5.81 3.24
CA ALA A 104 -2.13 -5.26 3.18
C ALA A 104 -2.51 -4.82 1.76
N ASP A 105 -1.58 -4.25 0.99
CA ASP A 105 -1.80 -3.85 -0.40
C ASP A 105 -2.01 -5.07 -1.32
N ASP A 106 -1.19 -6.11 -1.15
CA ASP A 106 -1.32 -7.37 -1.89
C ASP A 106 -2.68 -8.03 -1.63
N PHE A 107 -3.13 -8.05 -0.36
CA PHE A 107 -4.47 -8.54 -0.03
C PHE A 107 -5.57 -7.76 -0.75
N LEU A 108 -5.48 -6.42 -0.77
CA LEU A 108 -6.47 -5.61 -1.49
C LEU A 108 -6.44 -5.87 -2.99
N ARG A 109 -5.26 -6.04 -3.59
CA ARG A 109 -5.11 -6.38 -5.02
C ARG A 109 -5.73 -7.73 -5.36
N GLU A 110 -5.70 -8.68 -4.44
CA GLU A 110 -6.27 -10.01 -4.62
C GLU A 110 -7.81 -9.98 -4.63
N ILE A 111 -8.43 -9.18 -3.74
CA ILE A 111 -9.88 -9.20 -3.55
C ILE A 111 -10.64 -8.13 -4.35
N GLU A 112 -9.97 -7.03 -4.73
CA GLU A 112 -10.63 -5.91 -5.42
C GLU A 112 -10.51 -6.02 -6.94
N ASP A 113 -11.60 -5.71 -7.61
CA ASP A 113 -11.52 -5.32 -9.02
C ASP A 113 -10.82 -3.96 -9.09
N SER A 114 -9.58 -3.96 -9.58
CA SER A 114 -8.72 -2.77 -9.67
C SER A 114 -9.38 -1.60 -10.42
N SER A 115 -10.34 -1.88 -11.29
CA SER A 115 -11.05 -0.86 -12.04
C SER A 115 -11.99 -0.03 -11.17
N ALA A 116 -12.62 -0.62 -10.16
CA ALA A 116 -13.64 0.02 -9.34
C ALA A 116 -13.05 0.83 -8.17
N ALA A 117 -12.06 0.24 -7.47
CA ALA A 117 -11.46 0.82 -6.26
C ALA A 117 -10.21 1.66 -6.51
N ASN A 118 -9.80 1.85 -7.77
CA ASN A 118 -8.58 2.56 -8.13
C ASN A 118 -8.61 4.02 -7.65
N LYS A 119 -7.48 4.49 -7.09
CA LYS A 119 -7.29 5.85 -6.56
C LYS A 119 -7.57 6.98 -7.55
N THR A 120 -7.56 6.70 -8.85
CA THR A 120 -7.86 7.67 -9.90
C THR A 120 -9.37 7.88 -10.12
N LYS A 121 -10.21 7.08 -9.47
CA LYS A 121 -11.66 7.18 -9.65
C LYS A 121 -12.23 8.46 -9.02
N ARG A 122 -13.05 9.15 -9.81
CA ARG A 122 -13.64 10.44 -9.45
C ARG A 122 -14.53 10.39 -8.19
N TRP A 123 -15.13 9.24 -7.89
CA TRP A 123 -16.02 9.12 -6.73
C TRP A 123 -15.30 9.30 -5.39
N LEU A 124 -13.99 9.03 -5.33
CA LEU A 124 -13.20 9.17 -4.10
C LEU A 124 -13.22 10.61 -3.59
N SER A 125 -13.15 11.57 -4.51
CA SER A 125 -13.07 13.00 -4.20
C SER A 125 -14.44 13.70 -4.12
N GLN A 126 -15.55 12.94 -4.24
CA GLN A 126 -16.89 13.49 -4.04
C GLN A 126 -17.15 13.78 -2.57
N SER A 127 -18.05 14.70 -2.28
CA SER A 127 -18.51 14.95 -0.91
C SER A 127 -19.10 13.68 -0.27
N PRO A 128 -18.92 13.48 1.04
CA PRO A 128 -19.55 12.38 1.75
C PRO A 128 -21.06 12.41 1.59
N SER A 129 -21.69 11.22 1.53
CA SER A 129 -23.15 11.16 1.51
C SER A 129 -23.75 11.61 2.85
N PRO A 130 -24.99 12.12 2.88
CA PRO A 130 -25.65 12.49 4.13
C PRO A 130 -25.69 11.35 5.15
N LEU A 131 -25.81 10.10 4.65
CA LEU A 131 -25.83 8.91 5.51
C LEU A 131 -24.45 8.65 6.12
N GLN A 132 -23.36 8.80 5.36
CA GLN A 132 -21.99 8.70 5.90
C GLN A 132 -21.76 9.76 6.99
N VAL A 133 -22.11 11.01 6.73
CA VAL A 133 -21.98 12.10 7.71
C VAL A 133 -22.78 11.81 8.98
N LYS A 134 -24.02 11.31 8.84
CA LYS A 134 -24.86 10.92 9.98
C LYS A 134 -24.16 9.85 10.82
N HIS A 135 -23.65 8.79 10.21
CA HIS A 135 -22.98 7.70 10.93
C HIS A 135 -21.66 8.14 11.58
N LEU A 136 -20.88 8.98 10.93
CA LEU A 136 -19.67 9.54 11.53
C LEU A 136 -19.98 10.35 12.77
N ARG A 137 -20.94 11.28 12.69
CA ARG A 137 -21.36 12.10 13.83
C ARG A 137 -21.94 11.28 14.99
N SER A 138 -22.72 10.24 14.69
CA SER A 138 -23.27 9.34 15.73
C SER A 138 -22.18 8.54 16.45
N ASN A 139 -20.99 8.42 15.87
CA ASN A 139 -19.81 7.79 16.48
C ASN A 139 -18.80 8.83 17.02
N GLY A 140 -19.20 10.08 17.20
CA GLY A 140 -18.38 11.12 17.80
C GLY A 140 -17.32 11.74 16.89
N VAL A 141 -17.37 11.46 15.59
CA VAL A 141 -16.47 12.08 14.61
C VAL A 141 -17.11 13.38 14.12
N ASP A 142 -16.43 14.50 14.39
CA ASP A 142 -16.92 15.80 13.93
C ASP A 142 -16.62 15.98 12.44
N VAL A 143 -17.68 16.04 11.65
CA VAL A 143 -17.66 16.37 10.24
C VAL A 143 -18.44 17.66 10.05
N GLY A 144 -17.72 18.77 9.95
CA GLY A 144 -18.33 20.08 9.77
C GLY A 144 -19.14 20.17 8.47
N PRO A 145 -20.18 21.05 8.44
CA PRO A 145 -21.05 21.17 7.25
C PRO A 145 -20.34 21.72 6.01
N MET A 146 -19.19 22.37 6.19
CA MET A 146 -18.34 22.92 5.11
C MET A 146 -16.87 22.46 5.25
N ASP A 147 -16.65 21.31 5.84
CA ASP A 147 -15.30 20.78 5.96
C ASP A 147 -14.88 20.07 4.66
N PHE A 148 -14.20 20.82 3.80
CA PHE A 148 -13.68 20.33 2.52
C PHE A 148 -12.55 19.30 2.69
N SER A 149 -12.06 19.05 3.91
CA SER A 149 -11.09 17.99 4.18
C SER A 149 -11.72 16.60 4.13
N TRP A 150 -13.04 16.50 4.20
CA TRP A 150 -13.81 15.28 4.12
C TRP A 150 -14.30 15.01 2.70
N ASP A 151 -13.80 13.94 2.12
CA ASP A 151 -14.34 13.35 0.91
C ASP A 151 -15.05 12.02 1.21
N LYS A 152 -15.74 11.49 0.21
CA LYS A 152 -16.48 10.24 0.29
C LYS A 152 -15.60 9.06 0.67
N TYR A 153 -14.35 9.06 0.20
CA TYR A 153 -13.39 8.00 0.48
C TYR A 153 -12.90 8.06 1.92
N ARG A 154 -12.52 9.23 2.43
CA ARG A 154 -12.15 9.42 3.83
C ARG A 154 -13.27 8.98 4.77
N ALA A 155 -14.51 9.35 4.44
CA ALA A 155 -15.69 8.91 5.17
C ALA A 155 -15.85 7.39 5.16
N ALA A 156 -15.59 6.73 4.03
CA ALA A 156 -15.65 5.27 3.93
C ALA A 156 -14.56 4.58 4.77
N CYS A 157 -13.32 5.08 4.75
CA CYS A 157 -12.22 4.58 5.59
C CYS A 157 -12.58 4.70 7.08
N TRP A 158 -13.01 5.87 7.53
CA TRP A 158 -13.40 6.10 8.91
C TRP A 158 -14.54 5.20 9.37
N LEU A 159 -15.57 5.01 8.56
CA LEU A 159 -16.68 4.12 8.90
C LEU A 159 -16.23 2.66 8.98
N SER A 160 -15.38 2.21 8.07
CA SER A 160 -14.83 0.86 8.11
C SER A 160 -13.99 0.64 9.37
N TYR A 161 -13.19 1.64 9.79
CA TYR A 161 -12.46 1.62 11.05
C TYR A 161 -13.41 1.56 12.26
N LEU A 162 -14.37 2.48 12.35
CA LEU A 162 -15.28 2.60 13.50
C LEU A 162 -16.11 1.34 13.73
N TRP A 163 -16.60 0.73 12.66
CA TRP A 163 -17.39 -0.53 12.76
C TRP A 163 -16.57 -1.74 13.18
N ASN A 164 -15.26 -1.67 13.10
CA ASN A 164 -14.36 -2.76 13.47
C ASN A 164 -13.38 -2.35 14.58
N LYS A 165 -13.59 -1.17 15.20
CA LYS A 165 -12.65 -0.54 16.12
C LYS A 165 -12.20 -1.46 17.24
N ASN A 166 -13.14 -2.09 17.94
CA ASN A 166 -12.82 -2.93 19.10
C ASN A 166 -11.92 -4.11 18.73
N ASP A 167 -12.20 -4.76 17.60
CA ASP A 167 -11.40 -5.90 17.14
C ASP A 167 -10.02 -5.42 16.65
N ILE A 168 -9.96 -4.26 15.98
CA ILE A 168 -8.70 -3.66 15.52
C ILE A 168 -7.84 -3.28 16.74
N ASP A 169 -8.42 -2.58 17.71
CA ASP A 169 -7.71 -2.14 18.92
C ASP A 169 -7.16 -3.34 19.68
N THR A 170 -7.95 -4.40 19.85
CA THR A 170 -7.51 -5.65 20.51
C THR A 170 -6.30 -6.28 19.78
N MET A 171 -6.32 -6.31 18.44
CA MET A 171 -5.19 -6.85 17.66
C MET A 171 -3.94 -5.96 17.77
N VAL A 172 -4.13 -4.66 17.83
CA VAL A 172 -3.04 -3.68 17.90
C VAL A 172 -2.41 -3.66 19.30
N GLU A 173 -3.22 -3.74 20.37
CA GLU A 173 -2.75 -3.83 21.76
C GLU A 173 -1.91 -5.10 21.97
N GLY A 174 -2.29 -6.22 21.35
CA GLY A 174 -1.58 -7.49 21.47
C GLY A 174 -0.14 -7.48 20.95
N ILE A 175 0.28 -6.48 20.14
CA ILE A 175 1.67 -6.33 19.71
C ILE A 175 2.49 -5.37 20.60
N GLY A 176 1.81 -4.59 21.44
CA GLY A 176 2.47 -3.64 22.35
C GLY A 176 2.95 -4.28 23.66
N ASP A 177 2.51 -5.48 23.96
CA ASP A 177 2.81 -6.19 25.22
C ASP A 177 3.98 -7.20 25.09
N GLU A 178 4.61 -7.34 23.91
CA GLU A 178 5.82 -8.14 23.68
C GLU A 178 7.08 -7.24 23.64
#